data_8e4940a773b7d0fe006a2c89af57eea8
#
_entry.id   8e4940a773b7d0fe006a2c89af57eea8
#
_cell.length_a   1.000
_cell.length_b   1.000
_cell.length_c   1.000
_cell.angle_alpha   90.00
_cell.angle_beta   90.00
_cell.angle_gamma   90.00
#
_symmetry.space_group_name_H-M   'P 1'
#
loop_
_entity.id
_entity.type
_entity.pdbx_description
1 polymer ?
#
loop_
_entity_poly.entity_id
_entity_poly.type
_entity_poly.pdbx_seq_one_letter_code
_entity_poly.pdbx_strand_id
1 'polypeptide(L)'
;MNYQETIQYLYNSTPVFEHVGASAYKEGLDKSLALDSHLGAPHRAFKSIHVAGTNGKGSTAHTLAAILQACGYRVGLYTSPHLVDFRERIRINGEPLSESYVVDFVAQHRAFFEPLHPSFFELTTAMAFSYFAESHVDVAVIEVGLGGRLDCTNIISPILSVITNISLDHTGFLGSTLAQIAVEKAGIIKPNTPVLVGETTVETRQVFENTAKERHAPVVWAEQNPEVLQWQHRNEGGISLQTRSFGNIVFELGGNYQHHNANTILTAARQLQALGFDITAKEVGQGMATVCQSTGLQGRWQILGHAPLVVCDTGHNVAGWQYLSSQIRAQSYRTLRMVFGMVDDKDLDTVLTLLPKEATYYFTQASTHRAIPSEVVAQKAEQNALHGSIYNNVYAAYKAALSDAAKDDFVFVGGSSYVVADLLSNLKICSENTKQGMSEKKAKSTSNP
;
A
#
# COMPACT_ATOMS: atom_id res chain seq x y z
N MET A 1 2.36 -17.50 -24.22
CA MET A 1 1.28 -17.26 -23.25
C MET A 1 0.72 -15.87 -23.49
N ASN A 2 -0.58 -15.67 -23.38
CA ASN A 2 -1.16 -14.33 -23.29
C ASN A 2 -0.97 -13.78 -21.86
N TYR A 3 -1.41 -12.53 -21.60
CA TYR A 3 -1.21 -11.90 -20.30
C TYR A 3 -1.88 -12.68 -19.15
N GLN A 4 -3.12 -13.10 -19.30
CA GLN A 4 -3.86 -13.84 -18.27
C GLN A 4 -3.20 -15.19 -17.95
N GLU A 5 -2.78 -15.90 -18.99
CA GLU A 5 -2.04 -17.16 -18.82
C GLU A 5 -0.70 -16.93 -18.12
N THR A 6 -0.01 -15.82 -18.42
CA THR A 6 1.26 -15.46 -17.79
C THR A 6 1.08 -15.13 -16.31
N ILE A 7 0.06 -14.35 -15.95
CA ILE A 7 -0.25 -14.05 -14.56
C ILE A 7 -0.62 -15.32 -13.79
N GLN A 8 -1.44 -16.19 -14.38
CA GLN A 8 -1.79 -17.47 -13.76
C GLN A 8 -0.58 -18.38 -13.60
N TYR A 9 0.32 -18.40 -14.57
CA TYR A 9 1.60 -19.11 -14.47
C TYR A 9 2.45 -18.57 -13.30
N LEU A 10 2.61 -17.25 -13.16
CA LEU A 10 3.35 -16.65 -12.05
C LEU A 10 2.75 -17.04 -10.70
N TYR A 11 1.43 -17.00 -10.56
CA TYR A 11 0.76 -17.40 -9.32
C TYR A 11 0.86 -18.90 -9.00
N ASN A 12 0.82 -19.76 -10.00
CA ASN A 12 0.82 -21.20 -9.80
C ASN A 12 2.22 -21.80 -9.70
N SER A 13 3.22 -21.20 -10.39
CA SER A 13 4.57 -21.76 -10.50
C SER A 13 5.54 -21.25 -9.44
N THR A 14 5.14 -20.23 -8.68
CA THR A 14 5.97 -19.62 -7.64
C THR A 14 5.20 -19.53 -6.32
N PRO A 15 5.84 -19.75 -5.15
CA PRO A 15 5.20 -19.54 -3.87
C PRO A 15 4.79 -18.07 -3.70
N VAL A 16 3.50 -17.83 -3.57
CA VAL A 16 2.92 -16.47 -3.40
C VAL A 16 2.51 -16.30 -1.94
N PHE A 17 3.06 -15.29 -1.26
CA PHE A 17 2.75 -15.04 0.15
C PHE A 17 1.26 -14.80 0.39
N GLU A 18 0.59 -14.12 -0.52
CA GLU A 18 -0.84 -13.88 -0.47
C GLU A 18 -1.67 -15.18 -0.51
N HIS A 19 -1.12 -16.28 -1.06
CA HIS A 19 -1.83 -17.56 -1.17
C HIS A 19 -1.44 -18.56 -0.08
N VAL A 20 -0.14 -18.70 0.20
CA VAL A 20 0.37 -19.75 1.07
C VAL A 20 1.01 -19.23 2.37
N GLY A 21 0.94 -17.93 2.63
CA GLY A 21 1.44 -17.30 3.85
C GLY A 21 2.92 -17.61 4.11
N ALA A 22 3.19 -18.13 5.31
CA ALA A 22 4.52 -18.40 5.83
C ALA A 22 5.44 -19.23 4.91
N SER A 23 4.89 -20.22 4.24
CA SER A 23 5.67 -21.15 3.42
C SER A 23 6.25 -20.49 2.13
N ALA A 24 5.75 -19.33 1.74
CA ALA A 24 6.33 -18.55 0.63
C ALA A 24 7.58 -17.76 1.04
N TYR A 25 7.78 -17.52 2.33
CA TYR A 25 8.95 -16.79 2.81
C TYR A 25 10.18 -17.69 2.75
N LYS A 26 11.17 -17.28 1.99
CA LYS A 26 12.46 -17.97 1.88
C LYS A 26 13.54 -17.09 2.49
N GLU A 27 14.32 -17.65 3.39
CA GLU A 27 15.44 -16.94 3.99
C GLU A 27 16.57 -16.73 2.97
N GLY A 28 17.13 -15.52 2.95
CA GLY A 28 18.28 -15.16 2.14
C GLY A 28 17.95 -14.34 0.88
N LEU A 29 18.99 -13.73 0.32
CA LEU A 29 18.92 -12.90 -0.88
C LEU A 29 19.55 -13.57 -2.11
N ASP A 30 20.01 -14.82 -1.99
CA ASP A 30 20.80 -15.50 -3.03
C ASP A 30 20.08 -15.58 -4.37
N LYS A 31 18.77 -15.87 -4.34
CA LYS A 31 17.95 -15.95 -5.55
C LYS A 31 17.70 -14.58 -6.16
N SER A 32 17.46 -13.59 -5.31
CA SER A 32 17.31 -12.19 -5.76
C SER A 32 18.59 -11.69 -6.42
N LEU A 33 19.75 -11.99 -5.83
CA LEU A 33 21.07 -11.67 -6.40
C LEU A 33 21.35 -12.45 -7.68
N ALA A 34 20.97 -13.72 -7.77
CA ALA A 34 21.12 -14.52 -8.99
C ALA A 34 20.25 -13.99 -10.13
N LEU A 35 18.99 -13.65 -9.85
CA LEU A 35 18.08 -13.01 -10.82
C LEU A 35 18.63 -11.66 -11.28
N ASP A 36 19.04 -10.81 -10.35
CA ASP A 36 19.62 -9.49 -10.67
C ASP A 36 20.90 -9.62 -11.51
N SER A 37 21.80 -10.55 -11.17
CA SER A 37 23.01 -10.81 -11.95
C SER A 37 22.70 -11.31 -13.37
N HIS A 38 21.71 -12.20 -13.52
CA HIS A 38 21.26 -12.69 -14.82
C HIS A 38 20.73 -11.55 -15.71
N LEU A 39 20.06 -10.57 -15.11
CA LEU A 39 19.51 -9.40 -15.78
C LEU A 39 20.55 -8.26 -15.99
N GLY A 40 21.83 -8.48 -15.64
CA GLY A 40 22.89 -7.49 -15.80
C GLY A 40 22.94 -6.43 -14.70
N ALA A 41 22.48 -6.77 -13.49
CA ALA A 41 22.47 -5.91 -12.30
C ALA A 41 21.66 -4.59 -12.50
N PRO A 42 20.39 -4.67 -12.93
CA PRO A 42 19.57 -3.50 -13.28
C PRO A 42 19.38 -2.54 -12.10
N HIS A 43 19.42 -3.01 -10.85
CA HIS A 43 19.30 -2.16 -9.66
C HIS A 43 20.37 -1.06 -9.58
N ARG A 44 21.48 -1.15 -10.35
CA ARG A 44 22.57 -0.16 -10.39
C ARG A 44 22.36 0.95 -11.42
N ALA A 45 21.35 0.81 -12.28
CA ALA A 45 21.14 1.74 -13.39
C ALA A 45 20.38 3.02 -12.98
N PHE A 46 19.80 3.08 -11.77
CA PHE A 46 18.99 4.20 -11.30
C PHE A 46 19.23 4.49 -9.81
N LYS A 47 18.97 5.73 -9.38
CA LYS A 47 18.91 6.09 -7.96
C LYS A 47 17.69 5.48 -7.32
N SER A 48 17.77 5.10 -6.03
CA SER A 48 16.61 4.51 -5.34
C SER A 48 16.38 5.12 -3.96
N ILE A 49 15.11 5.19 -3.56
CA ILE A 49 14.64 5.51 -2.22
C ILE A 49 13.98 4.25 -1.69
N HIS A 50 14.44 3.73 -0.55
CA HIS A 50 13.95 2.48 0.01
C HIS A 50 13.03 2.74 1.19
N VAL A 51 11.78 2.25 1.14
CA VAL A 51 10.74 2.55 2.13
C VAL A 51 10.32 1.29 2.87
N ALA A 52 10.63 1.21 4.16
CA ALA A 52 10.18 0.17 5.09
C ALA A 52 9.24 0.73 6.16
N GLY A 53 8.68 -0.15 6.97
CA GLY A 53 7.80 0.21 8.08
C GLY A 53 6.69 -0.82 8.28
N THR A 54 5.88 -0.68 9.32
CA THR A 54 4.68 -1.52 9.49
C THR A 54 3.53 -0.92 8.70
N ASN A 55 3.10 0.26 9.06
CA ASN A 55 2.03 1.01 8.38
C ASN A 55 2.60 2.22 7.64
N GLY A 56 1.87 2.74 6.65
CA GLY A 56 2.24 3.97 5.95
C GLY A 56 3.24 3.82 4.80
N LYS A 57 3.86 2.64 4.58
CA LYS A 57 4.82 2.42 3.49
C LYS A 57 4.29 2.85 2.12
N GLY A 58 3.16 2.27 1.70
CA GLY A 58 2.53 2.57 0.41
C GLY A 58 2.14 4.05 0.27
N SER A 59 1.51 4.65 1.31
CA SER A 59 1.20 6.08 1.30
C SER A 59 2.45 6.94 1.13
N THR A 60 3.54 6.62 1.86
CA THR A 60 4.82 7.32 1.77
C THR A 60 5.46 7.14 0.40
N ALA A 61 5.52 5.90 -0.12
CA ALA A 61 6.15 5.62 -1.42
C ALA A 61 5.40 6.31 -2.58
N HIS A 62 4.08 6.20 -2.62
CA HIS A 62 3.27 6.87 -3.64
C HIS A 62 3.38 8.39 -3.58
N THR A 63 3.35 8.97 -2.37
CA THR A 63 3.43 10.43 -2.24
C THR A 63 4.82 10.95 -2.60
N LEU A 64 5.91 10.26 -2.22
CA LEU A 64 7.26 10.62 -2.67
C LEU A 64 7.39 10.52 -4.19
N ALA A 65 6.84 9.47 -4.79
CA ALA A 65 6.80 9.35 -6.25
C ALA A 65 6.02 10.50 -6.90
N ALA A 66 4.85 10.86 -6.37
CA ALA A 66 4.04 11.99 -6.87
C ALA A 66 4.79 13.33 -6.80
N ILE A 67 5.50 13.59 -5.69
CA ILE A 67 6.33 14.81 -5.53
C ILE A 67 7.44 14.83 -6.57
N LEU A 68 8.18 13.73 -6.73
CA LEU A 68 9.28 13.63 -7.68
C LEU A 68 8.80 13.75 -9.14
N GLN A 69 7.62 13.18 -9.46
CA GLN A 69 6.97 13.36 -10.76
C GLN A 69 6.60 14.83 -11.01
N ALA A 70 6.06 15.52 -9.99
CA ALA A 70 5.74 16.94 -10.09
C ALA A 70 6.99 17.81 -10.35
N CYS A 71 8.17 17.37 -9.88
CA CYS A 71 9.46 17.99 -10.17
C CYS A 71 9.99 17.69 -11.60
N GLY A 72 9.29 16.86 -12.38
CA GLY A 72 9.68 16.50 -13.74
C GLY A 72 10.64 15.32 -13.86
N TYR A 73 10.96 14.62 -12.77
CA TYR A 73 11.75 13.38 -12.83
C TYR A 73 10.95 12.23 -13.45
N ARG A 74 11.65 11.34 -14.14
CA ARG A 74 11.10 10.04 -14.56
C ARG A 74 11.20 9.07 -13.40
N VAL A 75 10.07 8.77 -12.76
CA VAL A 75 10.01 8.08 -11.48
C VAL A 75 9.51 6.67 -11.64
N GLY A 76 10.32 5.68 -11.22
CA GLY A 76 9.89 4.32 -10.98
C GLY A 76 9.21 4.21 -9.61
N LEU A 77 8.13 3.44 -9.52
CA LEU A 77 7.44 3.15 -8.26
C LEU A 77 7.18 1.65 -8.17
N TYR A 78 7.74 1.01 -7.13
CA TYR A 78 7.51 -0.40 -6.80
C TYR A 78 6.81 -0.51 -5.46
N THR A 79 5.60 -1.10 -5.44
CA THR A 79 4.75 -1.20 -4.24
C THR A 79 4.05 -2.56 -4.15
N SER A 80 3.59 -2.92 -2.94
CA SER A 80 2.88 -4.18 -2.70
C SER A 80 1.96 -4.09 -1.46
N PRO A 81 0.90 -4.93 -1.43
CA PRO A 81 0.35 -5.69 -2.55
C PRO A 81 -0.39 -4.80 -3.57
N HIS A 82 -0.75 -5.35 -4.73
CA HIS A 82 -1.75 -4.74 -5.61
C HIS A 82 -3.17 -5.00 -5.10
N LEU A 83 -4.15 -4.24 -5.57
CA LEU A 83 -5.56 -4.44 -5.23
C LEU A 83 -6.33 -5.13 -6.36
N VAL A 84 -6.24 -4.64 -7.58
CA VAL A 84 -7.05 -5.13 -8.70
C VAL A 84 -6.21 -5.79 -9.79
N ASP A 85 -5.09 -5.17 -10.16
CA ASP A 85 -4.26 -5.60 -11.29
C ASP A 85 -2.81 -5.77 -10.84
N PHE A 86 -2.19 -6.90 -11.21
CA PHE A 86 -0.77 -7.18 -10.91
C PHE A 86 0.16 -6.01 -11.26
N ARG A 87 -0.12 -5.32 -12.38
CA ARG A 87 0.70 -4.22 -12.90
C ARG A 87 0.72 -2.98 -12.00
N GLU A 88 -0.20 -2.89 -11.03
CA GLU A 88 -0.19 -1.82 -10.02
C GLU A 88 1.11 -1.80 -9.20
N ARG A 89 1.79 -2.96 -9.09
CA ARG A 89 3.04 -3.10 -8.33
C ARG A 89 4.21 -2.36 -8.96
N ILE A 90 4.19 -2.12 -10.28
CA ILE A 90 5.32 -1.59 -11.05
C ILE A 90 4.82 -0.47 -11.96
N ARG A 91 5.18 0.76 -11.67
CA ARG A 91 4.73 1.94 -12.40
C ARG A 91 5.90 2.85 -12.77
N ILE A 92 5.75 3.56 -13.87
CA ILE A 92 6.63 4.68 -14.24
C ILE A 92 5.75 5.89 -14.49
N ASN A 93 5.99 6.99 -13.76
CA ASN A 93 5.18 8.20 -13.80
C ASN A 93 3.66 7.93 -13.69
N GLY A 94 3.30 7.04 -12.77
CA GLY A 94 1.93 6.65 -12.50
C GLY A 94 1.36 5.57 -13.42
N GLU A 95 1.92 5.41 -14.61
CA GLU A 95 1.47 4.40 -15.58
C GLU A 95 1.99 3.01 -15.21
N PRO A 96 1.12 2.00 -15.08
CA PRO A 96 1.55 0.63 -14.82
C PRO A 96 2.29 0.06 -16.04
N LEU A 97 3.21 -0.88 -15.81
CA LEU A 97 3.91 -1.57 -16.89
C LEU A 97 2.90 -2.24 -17.86
N SER A 98 3.28 -2.38 -19.14
CA SER A 98 2.39 -2.97 -20.15
C SER A 98 2.20 -4.48 -19.94
N GLU A 99 1.06 -5.01 -20.40
CA GLU A 99 0.81 -6.45 -20.40
C GLU A 99 1.84 -7.20 -21.24
N SER A 100 2.23 -6.61 -22.38
CA SER A 100 3.26 -7.18 -23.25
C SER A 100 4.60 -7.31 -22.53
N TYR A 101 5.01 -6.30 -21.74
CA TYR A 101 6.26 -6.39 -20.97
C TYR A 101 6.26 -7.57 -19.99
N VAL A 102 5.15 -7.80 -19.27
CA VAL A 102 5.02 -8.96 -18.36
C VAL A 102 5.19 -10.28 -19.13
N VAL A 103 4.51 -10.40 -20.27
CA VAL A 103 4.56 -11.60 -21.12
C VAL A 103 5.97 -11.83 -21.64
N ASP A 104 6.60 -10.80 -22.19
CA ASP A 104 7.93 -10.86 -22.81
C ASP A 104 9.00 -11.16 -21.75
N PHE A 105 8.96 -10.52 -20.58
CA PHE A 105 9.89 -10.78 -19.49
C PHE A 105 9.86 -12.25 -19.06
N VAL A 106 8.66 -12.80 -18.85
CA VAL A 106 8.50 -14.20 -18.46
C VAL A 106 9.00 -15.11 -19.58
N ALA A 107 8.64 -14.85 -20.84
CA ALA A 107 9.04 -15.66 -21.98
C ALA A 107 10.57 -15.69 -22.17
N GLN A 108 11.24 -14.55 -21.98
CA GLN A 108 12.69 -14.42 -22.18
C GLN A 108 13.51 -15.07 -21.05
N HIS A 109 13.03 -14.96 -19.80
CA HIS A 109 13.84 -15.33 -18.64
C HIS A 109 13.40 -16.65 -17.98
N ARG A 110 12.29 -17.24 -18.46
CA ARG A 110 11.70 -18.46 -17.88
C ARG A 110 12.71 -19.61 -17.75
N ALA A 111 13.50 -19.87 -18.80
CA ALA A 111 14.50 -20.94 -18.79
C ALA A 111 15.56 -20.78 -17.71
N PHE A 112 15.84 -19.54 -17.27
CA PHE A 112 16.75 -19.28 -16.16
C PHE A 112 16.08 -19.40 -14.81
N PHE A 113 14.90 -18.80 -14.63
CA PHE A 113 14.33 -18.73 -13.30
C PHE A 113 13.58 -20.01 -12.86
N GLU A 114 13.06 -20.83 -13.77
CA GLU A 114 12.39 -22.09 -13.40
C GLU A 114 13.28 -23.01 -12.55
N PRO A 115 14.52 -23.33 -12.94
CA PRO A 115 15.41 -24.15 -12.11
C PRO A 115 15.81 -23.50 -10.78
N LEU A 116 15.75 -22.16 -10.70
CA LEU A 116 16.07 -21.41 -9.49
C LEU A 116 14.93 -21.47 -8.46
N HIS A 117 13.71 -21.78 -8.90
CA HIS A 117 12.50 -21.80 -8.06
C HIS A 117 12.35 -20.53 -7.19
N PRO A 118 12.32 -19.34 -7.75
CA PRO A 118 12.14 -18.10 -7.00
C PRO A 118 10.71 -18.03 -6.43
N SER A 119 10.52 -17.16 -5.44
CA SER A 119 9.19 -16.74 -5.01
C SER A 119 8.59 -15.76 -6.01
N PHE A 120 7.28 -15.58 -5.95
CA PHE A 120 6.56 -14.57 -6.71
C PHE A 120 7.15 -13.17 -6.50
N PHE A 121 7.49 -12.82 -5.25
CA PHE A 121 8.01 -11.50 -4.92
C PHE A 121 9.43 -11.29 -5.45
N GLU A 122 10.29 -12.32 -5.44
CA GLU A 122 11.63 -12.27 -6.06
C GLU A 122 11.54 -12.00 -7.56
N LEU A 123 10.64 -12.70 -8.28
CA LEU A 123 10.42 -12.45 -9.72
C LEU A 123 9.86 -11.07 -10.00
N THR A 124 8.88 -10.64 -9.21
CA THR A 124 8.25 -9.33 -9.39
C THR A 124 9.25 -8.19 -9.13
N THR A 125 10.12 -8.34 -8.13
CA THR A 125 11.20 -7.40 -7.83
C THR A 125 12.21 -7.33 -8.97
N ALA A 126 12.65 -8.48 -9.49
CA ALA A 126 13.56 -8.55 -10.63
C ALA A 126 12.95 -7.89 -11.89
N MET A 127 11.67 -8.16 -12.17
CA MET A 127 10.93 -7.54 -13.27
C MET A 127 10.85 -6.01 -13.11
N ALA A 128 10.58 -5.52 -11.88
CA ALA A 128 10.52 -4.09 -11.60
C ALA A 128 11.86 -3.41 -11.88
N PHE A 129 12.95 -3.97 -11.39
CA PHE A 129 14.28 -3.38 -11.56
C PHE A 129 14.73 -3.39 -13.03
N SER A 130 14.46 -4.48 -13.78
CA SER A 130 14.70 -4.55 -15.22
C SER A 130 13.92 -3.47 -15.97
N TYR A 131 12.61 -3.35 -15.68
CA TYR A 131 11.74 -2.35 -16.31
C TYR A 131 12.19 -0.91 -16.03
N PHE A 132 12.62 -0.62 -14.81
CA PHE A 132 13.13 0.71 -14.46
C PHE A 132 14.45 1.03 -15.15
N ALA A 133 15.38 0.07 -15.23
CA ALA A 133 16.66 0.23 -15.90
C ALA A 133 16.47 0.46 -17.42
N GLU A 134 15.69 -0.39 -18.08
CA GLU A 134 15.39 -0.30 -19.52
C GLU A 134 14.66 0.99 -19.87
N SER A 135 13.82 1.47 -18.96
CA SER A 135 13.07 2.72 -19.11
C SER A 135 13.87 3.97 -18.72
N HIS A 136 15.12 3.82 -18.28
CA HIS A 136 16.00 4.94 -17.87
C HIS A 136 15.32 5.88 -16.84
N VAL A 137 14.77 5.33 -15.75
CA VAL A 137 14.21 6.17 -14.69
C VAL A 137 15.31 6.94 -13.96
N ASP A 138 15.04 8.19 -13.60
CA ASP A 138 15.99 9.03 -12.85
C ASP A 138 16.14 8.53 -11.40
N VAL A 139 15.00 8.13 -10.83
CA VAL A 139 14.89 7.65 -9.46
C VAL A 139 13.73 6.67 -9.31
N ALA A 140 13.90 5.63 -8.50
CA ALA A 140 12.85 4.70 -8.14
C ALA A 140 12.53 4.77 -6.65
N VAL A 141 11.25 4.85 -6.29
CA VAL A 141 10.76 4.68 -4.92
C VAL A 141 10.35 3.22 -4.76
N ILE A 142 11.00 2.53 -3.84
CA ILE A 142 10.89 1.07 -3.68
C ILE A 142 10.36 0.75 -2.29
N GLU A 143 9.15 0.20 -2.23
CA GLU A 143 8.53 -0.28 -1.01
C GLU A 143 9.03 -1.69 -0.67
N VAL A 144 9.44 -1.90 0.58
CA VAL A 144 9.74 -3.22 1.15
C VAL A 144 8.47 -4.07 1.22
N GLY A 145 8.53 -5.30 0.76
CA GLY A 145 7.40 -6.23 0.85
C GLY A 145 7.15 -6.71 2.28
N LEU A 146 8.16 -7.29 2.92
CA LEU A 146 8.08 -7.83 4.29
C LEU A 146 9.40 -7.64 5.05
N GLY A 147 9.31 -7.13 6.28
CA GLY A 147 10.50 -6.93 7.12
C GLY A 147 11.41 -5.84 6.58
N GLY A 148 12.52 -6.19 6.01
CA GLY A 148 13.53 -5.32 5.40
C GLY A 148 14.85 -6.04 5.18
N ARG A 149 15.47 -6.60 6.23
CA ARG A 149 16.81 -7.22 6.18
C ARG A 149 16.94 -8.30 5.11
N LEU A 150 15.97 -9.18 5.02
CA LEU A 150 15.92 -10.30 4.07
C LEU A 150 14.86 -10.11 2.96
N ASP A 151 14.35 -8.89 2.81
CA ASP A 151 13.43 -8.56 1.72
C ASP A 151 14.15 -8.56 0.37
N CYS A 152 13.51 -9.09 -0.66
CA CYS A 152 14.08 -9.19 -2.01
C CYS A 152 14.54 -7.83 -2.57
N THR A 153 13.89 -6.74 -2.14
CA THR A 153 14.26 -5.38 -2.55
C THR A 153 15.57 -4.91 -1.93
N ASN A 154 16.04 -5.56 -0.85
CA ASN A 154 17.20 -5.12 -0.08
C ASN A 154 18.56 -5.36 -0.74
N ILE A 155 18.59 -5.77 -2.01
CA ILE A 155 19.80 -5.83 -2.83
C ILE A 155 20.26 -4.44 -3.32
N ILE A 156 19.39 -3.42 -3.24
CA ILE A 156 19.71 -2.05 -3.70
C ILE A 156 20.63 -1.30 -2.74
N SER A 157 21.28 -0.26 -3.28
CA SER A 157 22.03 0.75 -2.52
C SER A 157 21.31 2.09 -2.66
N PRO A 158 20.32 2.38 -1.79
CA PRO A 158 19.51 3.58 -1.92
C PRO A 158 20.29 4.83 -1.56
N ILE A 159 19.84 5.98 -2.08
CA ILE A 159 20.35 7.29 -1.68
C ILE A 159 19.72 7.78 -0.36
N LEU A 160 18.55 7.23 0.00
CA LEU A 160 17.83 7.51 1.24
C LEU A 160 17.04 6.25 1.64
N SER A 161 17.20 5.81 2.89
CA SER A 161 16.32 4.81 3.51
C SER A 161 15.27 5.51 4.37
N VAL A 162 14.01 5.08 4.27
CA VAL A 162 12.88 5.63 5.03
C VAL A 162 12.20 4.52 5.80
N ILE A 163 12.06 4.67 7.11
CA ILE A 163 11.32 3.75 7.98
C ILE A 163 10.14 4.52 8.57
N THR A 164 8.91 4.15 8.20
CA THR A 164 7.71 4.93 8.56
C THR A 164 7.37 4.82 10.05
N ASN A 165 7.08 3.62 10.50
CA ASN A 165 6.79 3.29 11.92
C ASN A 165 6.97 1.80 12.19
N ILE A 166 6.92 1.43 13.47
CA ILE A 166 6.93 0.04 13.93
C ILE A 166 5.68 -0.23 14.76
N SER A 167 4.96 -1.27 14.39
CA SER A 167 3.83 -1.82 15.15
C SER A 167 3.88 -3.35 15.08
N LEU A 168 3.11 -4.03 15.93
CA LEU A 168 2.98 -5.48 15.86
C LEU A 168 2.19 -5.85 14.60
N ASP A 169 2.86 -6.53 13.69
CA ASP A 169 2.30 -7.13 12.49
C ASP A 169 3.25 -8.22 11.99
N HIS A 170 2.70 -9.24 11.32
CA HIS A 170 3.47 -10.40 10.84
C HIS A 170 4.37 -11.02 11.94
N THR A 171 3.85 -11.11 13.17
CA THR A 171 4.63 -11.53 14.35
C THR A 171 5.20 -12.93 14.25
N GLY A 172 4.58 -13.81 13.46
CA GLY A 172 5.12 -15.15 13.16
C GLY A 172 6.42 -15.16 12.36
N PHE A 173 6.83 -14.02 11.76
CA PHE A 173 8.04 -13.90 10.92
C PHE A 173 9.03 -12.87 11.45
N LEU A 174 8.52 -11.73 11.88
CA LEU A 174 9.36 -10.59 12.24
C LEU A 174 9.67 -10.55 13.74
N GLY A 175 9.09 -11.48 14.51
CA GLY A 175 9.21 -11.53 15.95
C GLY A 175 8.01 -10.92 16.68
N SER A 176 7.90 -11.22 17.98
CA SER A 176 6.75 -10.90 18.84
C SER A 176 6.89 -9.58 19.59
N THR A 177 8.01 -8.86 19.43
CA THR A 177 8.25 -7.57 20.09
C THR A 177 8.54 -6.46 19.08
N LEU A 178 8.26 -5.20 19.45
CA LEU A 178 8.57 -4.05 18.58
C LEU A 178 10.06 -3.97 18.27
N ALA A 179 10.93 -4.30 19.22
CA ALA A 179 12.38 -4.31 19.02
C ALA A 179 12.81 -5.35 17.94
N GLN A 180 12.25 -6.57 17.97
CA GLN A 180 12.54 -7.59 16.96
C GLN A 180 12.10 -7.14 15.56
N ILE A 181 10.89 -6.60 15.45
CA ILE A 181 10.37 -6.06 14.18
C ILE A 181 11.24 -4.88 13.70
N ALA A 182 11.70 -4.02 14.62
CA ALA A 182 12.61 -2.92 14.30
C ALA A 182 13.95 -3.42 13.76
N VAL A 183 14.53 -4.51 14.30
CA VAL A 183 15.77 -5.12 13.78
C VAL A 183 15.61 -5.55 12.33
N GLU A 184 14.51 -6.23 11.98
CA GLU A 184 14.26 -6.64 10.62
C GLU A 184 14.14 -5.44 9.66
N LYS A 185 13.42 -4.38 10.07
CA LYS A 185 13.24 -3.19 9.24
C LYS A 185 14.50 -2.33 9.18
N ALA A 186 15.30 -2.28 10.25
CA ALA A 186 16.61 -1.62 10.27
C ALA A 186 17.60 -2.22 9.27
N GLY A 187 17.34 -3.44 8.76
CA GLY A 187 18.16 -4.07 7.72
C GLY A 187 18.24 -3.30 6.39
N ILE A 188 17.36 -2.32 6.16
CA ILE A 188 17.46 -1.42 4.99
C ILE A 188 18.44 -0.25 5.21
N ILE A 189 18.98 -0.06 6.42
CA ILE A 189 19.98 0.96 6.71
C ILE A 189 21.31 0.54 6.08
N LYS A 190 21.79 1.31 5.11
CA LYS A 190 22.98 0.99 4.33
C LYS A 190 24.18 1.82 4.81
N PRO A 191 25.41 1.31 4.61
CA PRO A 191 26.62 2.05 4.98
C PRO A 191 26.67 3.46 4.38
N ASN A 192 26.96 4.46 5.22
CA ASN A 192 27.09 5.87 4.84
C ASN A 192 25.87 6.48 4.14
N THR A 193 24.70 5.81 4.17
CA THR A 193 23.46 6.28 3.55
C THR A 193 22.56 6.87 4.61
N PRO A 194 22.02 8.09 4.43
CA PRO A 194 21.09 8.67 5.39
C PRO A 194 19.83 7.78 5.55
N VAL A 195 19.40 7.64 6.80
CA VAL A 195 18.15 6.99 7.16
C VAL A 195 17.22 7.98 7.85
N LEU A 196 15.98 8.06 7.36
CA LEU A 196 14.90 8.79 7.98
C LEU A 196 14.00 7.81 8.72
N VAL A 197 13.71 8.09 9.98
CA VAL A 197 12.74 7.34 10.80
C VAL A 197 11.58 8.26 11.14
N GLY A 198 10.35 7.83 10.77
CA GLY A 198 9.12 8.61 10.92
C GLY A 198 8.67 8.68 12.37
N GLU A 199 8.27 7.54 12.93
CA GLU A 199 7.78 7.43 14.30
C GLU A 199 8.57 6.38 15.08
N THR A 200 8.82 6.63 16.37
CA THR A 200 9.59 5.75 17.24
C THR A 200 8.94 5.53 18.61
N THR A 201 9.26 4.40 19.23
CA THR A 201 9.14 4.17 20.69
C THR A 201 10.55 4.13 21.28
N VAL A 202 10.65 4.14 22.61
CA VAL A 202 11.96 4.07 23.29
C VAL A 202 12.75 2.84 22.84
N GLU A 203 12.10 1.67 22.75
CA GLU A 203 12.75 0.41 22.39
C GLU A 203 13.13 0.33 20.90
N THR A 204 12.29 0.84 20.00
CA THR A 204 12.59 0.82 18.56
C THR A 204 13.67 1.83 18.19
N ARG A 205 13.69 2.98 18.86
CA ARG A 205 14.70 4.01 18.69
C ARG A 205 16.10 3.50 18.95
N GLN A 206 16.30 2.78 20.05
CA GLN A 206 17.60 2.20 20.40
C GLN A 206 18.13 1.26 19.32
N VAL A 207 17.23 0.46 18.71
CA VAL A 207 17.61 -0.45 17.61
C VAL A 207 18.12 0.34 16.40
N PHE A 208 17.40 1.39 16.00
CA PHE A 208 17.80 2.22 14.85
C PHE A 208 19.09 2.99 15.11
N GLU A 209 19.27 3.53 16.31
CA GLU A 209 20.52 4.22 16.69
C GLU A 209 21.73 3.30 16.63
N ASN A 210 21.62 2.08 17.17
CA ASN A 210 22.68 1.10 17.14
C ASN A 210 23.04 0.68 15.71
N THR A 211 22.02 0.31 14.92
CA THR A 211 22.24 -0.11 13.52
C THR A 211 22.84 1.03 12.68
N ALA A 212 22.35 2.25 12.84
CA ALA A 212 22.84 3.39 12.10
C ALA A 212 24.31 3.71 12.48
N LYS A 213 24.65 3.62 13.76
CA LYS A 213 26.03 3.76 14.24
C LYS A 213 26.95 2.72 13.63
N GLU A 214 26.58 1.45 13.62
CA GLU A 214 27.34 0.35 12.99
C GLU A 214 27.54 0.56 11.49
N ARG A 215 26.57 1.18 10.83
CA ARG A 215 26.59 1.48 9.38
C ARG A 215 27.17 2.84 9.04
N HIS A 216 27.59 3.64 10.03
CA HIS A 216 27.97 5.04 9.82
C HIS A 216 26.92 5.85 9.05
N ALA A 217 25.64 5.50 9.22
CA ALA A 217 24.51 6.11 8.53
C ALA A 217 24.01 7.34 9.31
N PRO A 218 23.91 8.52 8.70
CA PRO A 218 23.27 9.68 9.32
C PRO A 218 21.80 9.40 9.58
N VAL A 219 21.31 9.63 10.82
CA VAL A 219 19.90 9.41 11.19
C VAL A 219 19.17 10.74 11.26
N VAL A 220 18.00 10.76 10.65
CA VAL A 220 17.03 11.86 10.75
C VAL A 220 15.78 11.35 11.42
N TRP A 221 15.38 12.00 12.52
CA TRP A 221 14.17 11.68 13.27
C TRP A 221 13.09 12.69 12.90
N ALA A 222 12.04 12.25 12.18
CA ALA A 222 10.97 13.15 11.73
C ALA A 222 10.19 13.78 12.89
N GLU A 223 10.12 13.08 14.04
CA GLU A 223 9.44 13.57 15.24
C GLU A 223 10.20 14.67 15.98
N GLN A 224 11.52 14.76 15.83
CA GLN A 224 12.31 15.75 16.57
C GLN A 224 12.15 17.18 16.03
N ASN A 225 11.98 17.30 14.71
CA ASN A 225 11.75 18.58 14.04
C ASN A 225 10.60 18.43 13.05
N PRO A 226 9.37 18.32 13.53
CA PRO A 226 8.25 17.99 12.67
C PRO A 226 8.02 19.06 11.61
N GLU A 227 7.81 18.59 10.38
CA GLU A 227 7.42 19.42 9.25
C GLU A 227 5.93 19.79 9.33
N VAL A 228 5.07 18.90 9.82
CA VAL A 228 3.65 19.18 10.05
C VAL A 228 3.49 19.87 11.40
N LEU A 229 3.07 21.14 11.37
CA LEU A 229 2.82 21.96 12.56
C LEU A 229 1.37 21.88 13.01
N GLN A 230 0.42 21.92 12.07
CA GLN A 230 -1.01 21.77 12.30
C GLN A 230 -1.66 21.04 11.13
N TRP A 231 -2.77 20.37 11.40
CA TRP A 231 -3.56 19.71 10.37
C TRP A 231 -5.05 19.70 10.72
N GLN A 232 -5.89 19.59 9.69
CA GLN A 232 -7.34 19.47 9.83
C GLN A 232 -7.95 18.70 8.65
N HIS A 233 -9.05 17.99 8.89
CA HIS A 233 -9.84 17.39 7.83
C HIS A 233 -10.46 18.42 6.92
N ARG A 234 -10.65 18.05 5.66
CA ARG A 234 -11.37 18.83 4.66
C ARG A 234 -12.71 18.18 4.37
N ASN A 235 -13.74 18.99 4.17
CA ASN A 235 -15.07 18.50 3.80
C ASN A 235 -15.08 17.77 2.44
N GLU A 236 -14.18 18.16 1.56
CA GLU A 236 -14.01 17.61 0.20
C GLU A 236 -13.15 16.32 0.18
N GLY A 237 -12.71 15.85 1.32
CA GLY A 237 -11.75 14.79 1.48
C GLY A 237 -10.30 15.27 1.62
N GLY A 238 -9.42 14.40 2.11
CA GLY A 238 -8.04 14.74 2.41
C GLY A 238 -7.88 15.56 3.69
N ILE A 239 -6.67 16.10 3.88
CA ILE A 239 -6.32 16.98 5.01
C ILE A 239 -5.60 18.24 4.53
N SER A 240 -5.81 19.35 5.25
CA SER A 240 -5.00 20.56 5.11
C SER A 240 -3.88 20.53 6.13
N LEU A 241 -2.68 20.88 5.71
CA LEU A 241 -1.47 20.90 6.52
C LEU A 241 -0.90 22.30 6.56
N GLN A 242 -0.55 22.78 7.74
CA GLN A 242 0.39 23.88 7.92
C GLN A 242 1.76 23.28 8.19
N THR A 243 2.73 23.61 7.34
CA THR A 243 4.06 23.00 7.39
C THR A 243 5.13 24.03 7.73
N ARG A 244 6.27 23.53 8.25
CA ARG A 244 7.42 24.36 8.59
C ARG A 244 8.12 24.94 7.37
N SER A 245 8.35 24.08 6.35
CA SER A 245 9.25 24.42 5.23
C SER A 245 8.53 24.64 3.90
N PHE A 246 7.29 24.13 3.76
CA PHE A 246 6.60 24.08 2.47
C PHE A 246 5.30 24.91 2.45
N GLY A 247 5.00 25.67 3.52
CA GLY A 247 3.80 26.49 3.65
C GLY A 247 2.54 25.67 3.91
N ASN A 248 1.40 26.16 3.43
CA ASN A 248 0.12 25.45 3.55
C ASN A 248 -0.07 24.48 2.38
N ILE A 249 -0.34 23.22 2.69
CA ILE A 249 -0.47 22.14 1.72
C ILE A 249 -1.82 21.46 1.88
N VAL A 250 -2.43 21.09 0.75
CA VAL A 250 -3.52 20.12 0.68
C VAL A 250 -2.91 18.75 0.46
N PHE A 251 -3.22 17.81 1.33
CA PHE A 251 -2.86 16.40 1.14
C PHE A 251 -4.11 15.60 0.82
N GLU A 252 -4.13 14.97 -0.35
CA GLU A 252 -5.29 14.24 -0.87
C GLU A 252 -5.74 13.08 0.03
N LEU A 253 -4.80 12.44 0.73
CA LEU A 253 -5.08 11.29 1.58
C LEU A 253 -5.72 11.70 2.90
N GLY A 254 -6.91 11.14 3.21
CA GLY A 254 -7.82 11.65 4.26
C GLY A 254 -7.81 10.93 5.60
N GLY A 255 -7.02 9.87 5.79
CA GLY A 255 -6.98 9.14 7.06
C GLY A 255 -6.33 9.92 8.20
N ASN A 256 -6.83 9.78 9.45
CA ASN A 256 -6.23 10.43 10.63
C ASN A 256 -4.73 10.15 10.76
N TYR A 257 -4.30 8.93 10.41
CA TYR A 257 -2.89 8.53 10.41
C TYR A 257 -2.05 9.22 9.33
N GLN A 258 -2.68 9.90 8.37
CA GLN A 258 -1.94 10.50 7.24
C GLN A 258 -1.14 11.74 7.64
N HIS A 259 -1.44 12.42 8.74
CA HIS A 259 -0.59 13.51 9.20
C HIS A 259 0.79 13.02 9.68
N HIS A 260 0.89 11.82 10.26
CA HIS A 260 2.15 11.17 10.60
C HIS A 260 2.95 10.78 9.33
N ASN A 261 2.25 10.17 8.36
CA ASN A 261 2.85 9.87 7.06
C ASN A 261 3.33 11.17 6.36
N ALA A 262 2.51 12.22 6.38
CA ALA A 262 2.87 13.52 5.81
C ALA A 262 4.13 14.11 6.45
N ASN A 263 4.26 14.01 7.79
CA ASN A 263 5.46 14.46 8.47
C ASN A 263 6.71 13.70 8.00
N THR A 264 6.62 12.38 7.85
CA THR A 264 7.69 11.54 7.31
C THR A 264 8.02 11.91 5.86
N ILE A 265 7.01 12.08 5.01
CA ILE A 265 7.13 12.42 3.59
C ILE A 265 7.81 13.80 3.42
N LEU A 266 7.35 14.82 4.13
CA LEU A 266 7.90 16.18 4.04
C LEU A 266 9.34 16.23 4.55
N THR A 267 9.65 15.48 5.61
CA THR A 267 11.03 15.33 6.09
C THR A 267 11.89 14.61 5.05
N ALA A 268 11.36 13.57 4.37
CA ALA A 268 12.06 12.91 3.26
C ALA A 268 12.30 13.85 2.07
N ALA A 269 11.32 14.68 1.71
CA ALA A 269 11.48 15.69 0.65
C ALA A 269 12.63 16.67 0.98
N ARG A 270 12.76 17.11 2.23
CA ARG A 270 13.92 17.92 2.68
C ARG A 270 15.24 17.17 2.59
N GLN A 271 15.26 15.89 2.94
CA GLN A 271 16.49 15.09 2.79
C GLN A 271 16.87 14.95 1.32
N LEU A 272 15.90 14.77 0.42
CA LEU A 272 16.15 14.71 -1.02
C LEU A 272 16.66 16.06 -1.57
N GLN A 273 16.15 17.21 -1.07
CA GLN A 273 16.73 18.53 -1.38
C GLN A 273 18.20 18.61 -0.98
N ALA A 274 18.55 18.15 0.23
CA ALA A 274 19.92 18.12 0.70
C ALA A 274 20.82 17.17 -0.12
N LEU A 275 20.26 16.16 -0.75
CA LEU A 275 20.91 15.23 -1.68
C LEU A 275 20.97 15.75 -3.13
N GLY A 276 20.52 16.99 -3.38
CA GLY A 276 20.66 17.67 -4.66
C GLY A 276 19.46 17.49 -5.62
N PHE A 277 18.31 17.02 -5.13
CA PHE A 277 17.08 17.03 -5.93
C PHE A 277 16.46 18.44 -5.94
N ASP A 278 16.05 18.88 -7.12
CA ASP A 278 15.36 20.17 -7.27
C ASP A 278 13.88 19.99 -6.92
N ILE A 279 13.56 20.20 -5.65
CA ILE A 279 12.20 20.06 -5.08
C ILE A 279 11.84 21.38 -4.44
N THR A 280 10.79 22.04 -4.93
CA THR A 280 10.29 23.28 -4.32
C THR A 280 8.96 23.06 -3.58
N ALA A 281 8.53 24.05 -2.81
CA ALA A 281 7.25 24.01 -2.10
C ALA A 281 6.04 23.83 -3.05
N LYS A 282 6.16 24.34 -4.28
CA LYS A 282 5.13 24.21 -5.32
C LYS A 282 4.94 22.76 -5.73
N GLU A 283 6.02 22.05 -6.07
CA GLU A 283 5.97 20.65 -6.51
C GLU A 283 5.58 19.74 -5.36
N VAL A 284 6.04 20.01 -4.13
CA VAL A 284 5.58 19.28 -2.93
C VAL A 284 4.06 19.43 -2.77
N GLY A 285 3.55 20.67 -2.85
CA GLY A 285 2.11 20.91 -2.77
C GLY A 285 1.32 20.23 -3.88
N GLN A 286 1.81 20.28 -5.13
CA GLN A 286 1.19 19.61 -6.27
C GLN A 286 1.18 18.08 -6.09
N GLY A 287 2.33 17.46 -5.79
CA GLY A 287 2.45 16.02 -5.62
C GLY A 287 1.55 15.49 -4.49
N MET A 288 1.49 16.19 -3.35
CA MET A 288 0.63 15.80 -2.24
C MET A 288 -0.86 15.97 -2.53
N ALA A 289 -1.24 16.94 -3.35
CA ALA A 289 -2.64 17.17 -3.71
C ALA A 289 -3.19 16.20 -4.77
N THR A 290 -2.33 15.45 -5.48
CA THR A 290 -2.71 14.60 -6.62
C THR A 290 -2.17 13.17 -6.53
N VAL A 291 -1.89 12.67 -5.33
CA VAL A 291 -1.25 11.35 -5.12
C VAL A 291 -2.01 10.22 -5.82
N CYS A 292 -3.32 10.14 -5.60
CA CYS A 292 -4.14 9.07 -6.17
C CYS A 292 -4.22 9.17 -7.69
N GLN A 293 -4.36 10.39 -8.23
CA GLN A 293 -4.42 10.62 -9.67
C GLN A 293 -3.08 10.33 -10.34
N SER A 294 -1.97 10.81 -9.76
CA SER A 294 -0.64 10.74 -10.39
C SER A 294 0.07 9.40 -10.20
N THR A 295 -0.37 8.57 -9.24
CA THR A 295 0.30 7.30 -8.94
C THR A 295 -0.63 6.09 -8.90
N GLY A 296 -1.94 6.30 -8.96
CA GLY A 296 -2.94 5.24 -8.90
C GLY A 296 -3.10 4.60 -7.51
N LEU A 297 -2.74 5.29 -6.41
CA LEU A 297 -2.96 4.80 -5.05
C LEU A 297 -4.45 4.67 -4.77
N GLN A 298 -4.86 3.53 -4.21
CA GLN A 298 -6.24 3.23 -3.83
C GLN A 298 -6.32 2.67 -2.41
N GLY A 299 -7.55 2.67 -1.84
CA GLY A 299 -7.85 2.00 -0.57
C GLY A 299 -7.24 2.67 0.67
N ARG A 300 -7.05 3.99 0.68
CA ARG A 300 -6.57 4.77 1.83
C ARG A 300 -7.59 5.83 2.19
N TRP A 301 -8.56 5.50 3.05
CA TRP A 301 -9.73 6.32 3.35
C TRP A 301 -10.36 6.87 2.05
N GLN A 302 -10.54 5.95 1.08
CA GLN A 302 -10.99 6.31 -0.25
C GLN A 302 -12.49 6.53 -0.26
N ILE A 303 -12.93 7.74 -0.63
CA ILE A 303 -14.34 8.07 -0.77
C ILE A 303 -14.83 7.53 -2.11
N LEU A 304 -15.87 6.68 -2.08
CA LEU A 304 -16.52 6.06 -3.23
C LEU A 304 -17.89 6.70 -3.54
N GLY A 305 -18.48 7.39 -2.58
CA GLY A 305 -19.78 8.05 -2.70
C GLY A 305 -20.00 9.05 -1.58
N HIS A 306 -20.89 10.03 -1.81
CA HIS A 306 -21.15 11.11 -0.88
C HIS A 306 -22.56 11.10 -0.27
N ALA A 307 -23.53 10.39 -0.86
CA ALA A 307 -24.90 10.34 -0.38
C ALA A 307 -25.58 8.99 -0.69
N PRO A 308 -25.41 7.94 0.16
CA PRO A 308 -24.70 7.94 1.44
C PRO A 308 -23.19 8.18 1.29
N LEU A 309 -22.54 8.62 2.38
CA LEU A 309 -21.08 8.60 2.42
C LEU A 309 -20.61 7.15 2.34
N VAL A 310 -19.76 6.83 1.38
CA VAL A 310 -19.15 5.50 1.23
C VAL A 310 -17.66 5.62 1.23
N VAL A 311 -17.00 4.91 2.15
CA VAL A 311 -15.53 4.92 2.28
C VAL A 311 -15.01 3.50 2.33
N CYS A 312 -13.87 3.24 1.67
CA CYS A 312 -13.11 2.01 1.88
C CYS A 312 -11.69 2.30 2.38
N ASP A 313 -11.17 1.39 3.21
CA ASP A 313 -9.79 1.46 3.71
C ASP A 313 -9.21 0.06 3.89
N THR A 314 -7.93 -0.11 3.53
CA THR A 314 -7.20 -1.38 3.59
C THR A 314 -6.57 -1.66 4.96
N GLY A 315 -6.88 -0.90 6.00
CA GLY A 315 -6.42 -1.16 7.36
C GLY A 315 -6.80 -2.56 7.83
N HIS A 316 -5.80 -3.31 8.32
CA HIS A 316 -5.94 -4.75 8.57
C HIS A 316 -5.28 -5.24 9.86
N ASN A 317 -4.58 -4.38 10.59
CA ASN A 317 -3.93 -4.71 11.87
C ASN A 317 -4.45 -3.82 13.01
N VAL A 318 -4.16 -4.23 14.25
CA VAL A 318 -4.67 -3.55 15.46
C VAL A 318 -4.30 -2.06 15.47
N ALA A 319 -3.05 -1.71 15.16
CA ALA A 319 -2.61 -0.31 15.14
C ALA A 319 -3.36 0.53 14.08
N GLY A 320 -3.61 -0.03 12.89
CA GLY A 320 -4.43 0.62 11.86
C GLY A 320 -5.88 0.83 12.33
N TRP A 321 -6.47 -0.18 12.96
CA TRP A 321 -7.85 -0.11 13.45
C TRP A 321 -8.05 0.85 14.63
N GLN A 322 -7.04 1.13 15.44
CA GLN A 322 -7.11 2.20 16.46
C GLN A 322 -7.40 3.56 15.82
N TYR A 323 -6.72 3.88 14.72
CA TYR A 323 -6.97 5.11 13.96
C TYR A 323 -8.31 5.07 13.21
N LEU A 324 -8.60 3.98 12.48
CA LEU A 324 -9.81 3.86 11.67
C LEU A 324 -11.07 3.92 12.53
N SER A 325 -11.13 3.22 13.66
CA SER A 325 -12.28 3.24 14.56
C SER A 325 -12.57 4.64 15.11
N SER A 326 -11.51 5.37 15.48
CA SER A 326 -11.64 6.75 15.92
C SER A 326 -12.16 7.65 14.80
N GLN A 327 -11.63 7.48 13.60
CA GLN A 327 -12.05 8.28 12.45
C GLN A 327 -13.46 7.97 11.97
N ILE A 328 -13.87 6.70 11.98
CA ILE A 328 -15.24 6.27 11.65
C ILE A 328 -16.23 6.93 12.61
N ARG A 329 -15.97 6.88 13.93
CA ARG A 329 -16.83 7.51 14.94
C ARG A 329 -16.87 9.03 14.86
N ALA A 330 -15.84 9.66 14.30
CA ALA A 330 -15.78 11.11 14.14
C ALA A 330 -16.57 11.62 12.91
N GLN A 331 -17.07 10.72 12.03
CA GLN A 331 -17.90 11.13 10.90
C GLN A 331 -19.31 11.49 11.38
N SER A 332 -19.96 12.37 10.63
CA SER A 332 -21.37 12.69 10.85
C SER A 332 -22.25 11.73 10.04
N TYR A 333 -23.08 10.96 10.72
CA TYR A 333 -24.01 10.02 10.09
C TYR A 333 -25.25 9.77 10.98
N ARG A 334 -26.32 9.34 10.35
CA ARG A 334 -27.51 8.86 11.07
C ARG A 334 -27.33 7.40 11.49
N THR A 335 -26.89 6.54 10.57
CA THR A 335 -26.61 5.12 10.79
C THR A 335 -25.28 4.75 10.18
N LEU A 336 -24.44 4.04 10.97
CA LEU A 336 -23.21 3.45 10.48
C LEU A 336 -23.47 2.02 10.01
N ARG A 337 -23.03 1.71 8.78
CA ARG A 337 -23.09 0.39 8.17
C ARG A 337 -21.68 -0.08 7.84
N MET A 338 -21.29 -1.25 8.32
CA MET A 338 -19.94 -1.77 8.17
C MET A 338 -19.92 -3.07 7.39
N VAL A 339 -19.37 -3.03 6.17
CA VAL A 339 -19.02 -4.23 5.41
C VAL A 339 -17.63 -4.67 5.85
N PHE A 340 -17.56 -5.81 6.55
CA PHE A 340 -16.35 -6.20 7.27
C PHE A 340 -15.98 -7.67 7.05
N GLY A 341 -14.69 -7.92 6.77
CA GLY A 341 -14.10 -9.26 6.69
C GLY A 341 -12.59 -9.19 6.87
N MET A 342 -11.99 -10.24 7.42
CA MET A 342 -10.54 -10.30 7.70
C MET A 342 -9.90 -11.57 7.15
N VAL A 343 -8.57 -11.64 7.24
CA VAL A 343 -7.74 -12.80 6.87
C VAL A 343 -7.10 -13.42 8.11
N ASP A 344 -6.71 -14.69 7.98
CA ASP A 344 -6.35 -15.60 9.06
C ASP A 344 -5.00 -15.30 9.77
N ASP A 345 -4.12 -14.53 9.14
CA ASP A 345 -2.83 -14.12 9.71
C ASP A 345 -2.89 -12.84 10.56
N LYS A 346 -4.10 -12.32 10.80
CA LYS A 346 -4.32 -11.08 11.56
C LYS A 346 -5.08 -11.34 12.87
N ASP A 347 -4.86 -10.47 13.84
CA ASP A 347 -5.48 -10.55 15.15
C ASP A 347 -6.95 -10.06 15.11
N LEU A 348 -7.84 -10.95 14.63
CA LEU A 348 -9.26 -10.67 14.54
C LEU A 348 -9.85 -10.34 15.91
N ASP A 349 -9.49 -11.08 16.95
CA ASP A 349 -10.11 -10.97 18.26
C ASP A 349 -9.86 -9.57 18.86
N THR A 350 -8.63 -9.07 18.80
CA THR A 350 -8.32 -7.71 19.24
C THR A 350 -8.97 -6.66 18.35
N VAL A 351 -8.99 -6.84 17.01
CA VAL A 351 -9.64 -5.88 16.11
C VAL A 351 -11.13 -5.75 16.41
N LEU A 352 -11.85 -6.85 16.64
CA LEU A 352 -13.28 -6.82 16.97
C LEU A 352 -13.58 -5.97 18.21
N THR A 353 -12.69 -5.91 19.19
CA THR A 353 -12.89 -5.06 20.39
C THR A 353 -12.83 -3.55 20.08
N LEU A 354 -12.19 -3.16 18.99
CA LEU A 354 -12.02 -1.76 18.56
C LEU A 354 -13.20 -1.26 17.72
N LEU A 355 -13.98 -2.16 17.12
CA LEU A 355 -15.02 -1.81 16.17
C LEU A 355 -16.20 -1.06 16.82
N PRO A 356 -16.91 -0.15 16.08
CA PRO A 356 -18.08 0.56 16.58
C PRO A 356 -19.25 -0.38 16.89
N LYS A 357 -19.70 -0.40 18.15
CA LYS A 357 -20.80 -1.30 18.58
C LYS A 357 -22.18 -0.86 18.10
N GLU A 358 -22.33 0.43 17.78
CA GLU A 358 -23.55 1.04 17.29
C GLU A 358 -23.82 0.77 15.78
N ALA A 359 -22.85 0.20 15.09
CA ALA A 359 -22.95 -0.06 13.66
C ALA A 359 -23.83 -1.28 13.34
N THR A 360 -24.44 -1.27 12.17
CA THR A 360 -25.03 -2.47 11.53
C THR A 360 -23.98 -3.15 10.69
N TYR A 361 -23.69 -4.43 10.97
CA TYR A 361 -22.62 -5.16 10.28
C TYR A 361 -23.15 -6.00 9.12
N TYR A 362 -22.37 -6.04 8.05
CA TYR A 362 -22.52 -6.89 6.87
C TYR A 362 -21.25 -7.74 6.79
N PHE A 363 -21.23 -8.84 7.56
CA PHE A 363 -20.08 -9.73 7.64
C PHE A 363 -19.87 -10.47 6.34
N THR A 364 -18.64 -10.47 5.83
CA THR A 364 -18.31 -11.05 4.54
C THR A 364 -16.94 -11.70 4.55
N GLN A 365 -16.60 -12.38 3.48
CA GLN A 365 -15.28 -12.93 3.22
C GLN A 365 -14.79 -12.53 1.83
N ALA A 366 -13.50 -12.25 1.72
CA ALA A 366 -12.86 -11.98 0.44
C ALA A 366 -12.63 -13.25 -0.38
N SER A 367 -12.44 -13.10 -1.69
CA SER A 367 -12.19 -14.21 -2.64
C SER A 367 -10.74 -14.75 -2.57
N THR A 368 -10.21 -14.91 -1.37
CA THR A 368 -8.89 -15.49 -1.11
C THR A 368 -8.99 -16.69 -0.17
N HIS A 369 -8.10 -17.68 -0.34
CA HIS A 369 -8.02 -18.84 0.55
C HIS A 369 -7.67 -18.47 2.00
N ARG A 370 -7.12 -17.28 2.22
CA ARG A 370 -6.75 -16.75 3.54
C ARG A 370 -7.90 -16.02 4.24
N ALA A 371 -9.04 -15.85 3.57
CA ALA A 371 -10.18 -15.20 4.19
C ALA A 371 -10.72 -16.04 5.34
N ILE A 372 -10.96 -15.42 6.49
CA ILE A 372 -11.71 -16.05 7.57
C ILE A 372 -13.16 -16.19 7.09
N PRO A 373 -13.78 -17.37 7.20
CA PRO A 373 -15.17 -17.55 6.82
C PRO A 373 -16.09 -16.53 7.50
N SER A 374 -17.03 -15.97 6.76
CA SER A 374 -17.91 -14.90 7.24
C SER A 374 -18.72 -15.31 8.48
N GLU A 375 -19.07 -16.61 8.60
CA GLU A 375 -19.76 -17.18 9.76
C GLU A 375 -18.89 -17.16 11.01
N VAL A 376 -17.58 -17.43 10.87
CA VAL A 376 -16.62 -17.39 11.97
C VAL A 376 -16.41 -15.95 12.44
N VAL A 377 -16.30 -15.00 11.50
CA VAL A 377 -16.21 -13.56 11.83
C VAL A 377 -17.45 -13.12 12.58
N ALA A 378 -18.66 -13.46 12.10
CA ALA A 378 -19.92 -13.10 12.73
C ALA A 378 -20.06 -13.70 14.13
N GLN A 379 -19.70 -14.98 14.31
CA GLN A 379 -19.76 -15.65 15.62
C GLN A 379 -18.86 -14.97 16.67
N LYS A 380 -17.62 -14.61 16.27
CA LYS A 380 -16.69 -13.87 17.16
C LYS A 380 -17.14 -12.42 17.39
N ALA A 381 -17.73 -11.79 16.39
CA ALA A 381 -18.28 -10.44 16.48
C ALA A 381 -19.44 -10.36 17.48
N GLU A 382 -20.32 -11.35 17.53
CA GLU A 382 -21.42 -11.41 18.50
C GLU A 382 -20.93 -11.43 19.94
N GLN A 383 -19.80 -12.08 20.23
CA GLN A 383 -19.16 -12.07 21.55
C GLN A 383 -18.68 -10.68 21.99
N ASN A 384 -18.50 -9.78 21.02
CA ASN A 384 -18.12 -8.37 21.21
C ASN A 384 -19.32 -7.41 21.11
N ALA A 385 -20.55 -7.92 21.09
CA ALA A 385 -21.78 -7.16 20.88
C ALA A 385 -21.82 -6.39 19.54
N LEU A 386 -21.27 -6.99 18.49
CA LEU A 386 -21.33 -6.49 17.12
C LEU A 386 -22.38 -7.33 16.36
N HIS A 387 -23.45 -6.67 15.88
CA HIS A 387 -24.62 -7.37 15.33
C HIS A 387 -24.79 -7.08 13.83
N GLY A 388 -25.15 -8.09 13.06
CA GLY A 388 -25.35 -7.94 11.61
C GLY A 388 -25.72 -9.23 10.90
N SER A 389 -25.68 -9.17 9.58
CA SER A 389 -26.01 -10.28 8.67
C SER A 389 -24.76 -10.80 7.95
N ILE A 390 -24.82 -12.06 7.51
CA ILE A 390 -23.74 -12.78 6.84
C ILE A 390 -23.97 -12.77 5.33
N TYR A 391 -22.91 -12.54 4.56
CA TYR A 391 -22.94 -12.51 3.09
C TYR A 391 -21.79 -13.33 2.50
N ASN A 392 -22.06 -14.06 1.43
CA ASN A 392 -21.12 -14.99 0.81
C ASN A 392 -19.96 -14.30 0.06
N ASN A 393 -20.05 -13.01 -0.23
CA ASN A 393 -18.99 -12.24 -0.88
C ASN A 393 -19.13 -10.74 -0.61
N VAL A 394 -18.04 -10.02 -0.81
CA VAL A 394 -17.91 -8.58 -0.52
C VAL A 394 -18.92 -7.74 -1.29
N TYR A 395 -19.12 -8.04 -2.58
CA TYR A 395 -20.02 -7.23 -3.41
C TYR A 395 -21.48 -7.39 -3.03
N ALA A 396 -21.91 -8.60 -2.62
CA ALA A 396 -23.26 -8.85 -2.10
C ALA A 396 -23.48 -8.08 -0.78
N ALA A 397 -22.53 -8.14 0.15
CA ALA A 397 -22.56 -7.37 1.40
C ALA A 397 -22.65 -5.86 1.15
N TYR A 398 -21.82 -5.35 0.25
CA TYR A 398 -21.80 -3.94 -0.14
C TYR A 398 -23.14 -3.49 -0.75
N LYS A 399 -23.71 -4.27 -1.67
CA LYS A 399 -25.02 -3.96 -2.27
C LYS A 399 -26.15 -3.95 -1.25
N ALA A 400 -26.14 -4.90 -0.31
CA ALA A 400 -27.10 -4.93 0.78
C ALA A 400 -26.95 -3.68 1.67
N ALA A 401 -25.73 -3.34 2.07
CA ALA A 401 -25.46 -2.13 2.86
C ALA A 401 -25.94 -0.85 2.17
N LEU A 402 -25.75 -0.74 0.85
CA LEU A 402 -26.22 0.39 0.06
C LEU A 402 -27.75 0.41 -0.09
N SER A 403 -28.37 -0.76 -0.27
CA SER A 403 -29.85 -0.88 -0.37
C SER A 403 -30.54 -0.44 0.91
N ASP A 404 -29.94 -0.72 2.06
CA ASP A 404 -30.47 -0.36 3.37
C ASP A 404 -30.14 1.08 3.78
N ALA A 405 -29.21 1.75 3.06
CA ALA A 405 -28.72 3.05 3.45
C ALA A 405 -29.62 4.20 2.97
N ALA A 406 -29.87 5.15 3.84
CA ALA A 406 -30.38 6.47 3.50
C ALA A 406 -29.22 7.42 3.10
N LYS A 407 -29.57 8.58 2.56
CA LYS A 407 -28.57 9.57 2.06
C LYS A 407 -27.63 10.11 3.15
N ASP A 408 -28.08 10.14 4.39
CA ASP A 408 -27.39 10.62 5.56
C ASP A 408 -26.73 9.50 6.39
N ASP A 409 -26.70 8.27 5.86
CA ASP A 409 -25.97 7.15 6.45
C ASP A 409 -24.52 7.13 5.99
N PHE A 410 -23.69 6.39 6.72
CA PHE A 410 -22.28 6.14 6.38
C PHE A 410 -22.06 4.64 6.17
N VAL A 411 -21.52 4.29 5.02
CA VAL A 411 -21.14 2.91 4.66
C VAL A 411 -19.62 2.82 4.64
N PHE A 412 -19.04 2.03 5.53
CA PHE A 412 -17.61 1.74 5.55
C PHE A 412 -17.35 0.31 5.05
N VAL A 413 -16.33 0.13 4.20
CA VAL A 413 -15.92 -1.17 3.68
C VAL A 413 -14.45 -1.41 4.00
N GLY A 414 -14.14 -2.50 4.73
CA GLY A 414 -12.76 -2.77 5.11
C GLY A 414 -12.57 -4.03 5.95
N GLY A 415 -11.44 -4.07 6.68
CA GLY A 415 -10.98 -5.20 7.49
C GLY A 415 -9.79 -5.93 6.89
N SER A 416 -9.64 -5.90 5.57
CA SER A 416 -8.43 -6.37 4.89
C SER A 416 -8.26 -5.70 3.51
N SER A 417 -7.05 -5.74 2.97
CA SER A 417 -6.78 -5.32 1.60
C SER A 417 -7.55 -6.14 0.57
N TYR A 418 -7.81 -7.41 0.85
CA TYR A 418 -8.57 -8.30 -0.04
C TYR A 418 -10.07 -7.94 -0.12
N VAL A 419 -10.66 -7.52 0.99
CA VAL A 419 -12.05 -7.02 0.99
C VAL A 419 -12.15 -5.77 0.11
N VAL A 420 -11.21 -4.84 0.24
CA VAL A 420 -11.18 -3.64 -0.60
C VAL A 420 -10.89 -3.98 -2.06
N ALA A 421 -9.99 -4.93 -2.32
CA ALA A 421 -9.67 -5.41 -3.66
C ALA A 421 -10.90 -5.99 -4.38
N ASP A 422 -11.65 -6.87 -3.72
CA ASP A 422 -12.88 -7.45 -4.27
C ASP A 422 -13.95 -6.37 -4.55
N LEU A 423 -14.10 -5.41 -3.65
CA LEU A 423 -15.01 -4.29 -3.87
C LEU A 423 -14.62 -3.50 -5.12
N LEU A 424 -13.36 -3.04 -5.20
CA LEU A 424 -12.89 -2.18 -6.30
C LEU A 424 -12.89 -2.91 -7.64
N SER A 425 -12.57 -4.20 -7.68
CA SER A 425 -12.63 -5.04 -8.87
C SER A 425 -14.05 -5.10 -9.42
N ASN A 426 -15.06 -5.34 -8.55
CA ASN A 426 -16.46 -5.40 -8.97
C ASN A 426 -16.98 -4.02 -9.44
N LEU A 427 -16.58 -2.93 -8.79
CA LEU A 427 -16.96 -1.57 -9.22
C LEU A 427 -16.37 -1.22 -10.59
N LYS A 428 -15.13 -1.61 -10.88
CA LYS A 428 -14.48 -1.43 -12.18
C LYS A 428 -15.24 -2.18 -13.28
N ILE A 429 -15.55 -3.46 -13.09
CA ILE A 429 -16.32 -4.28 -14.04
C ILE A 429 -17.69 -3.64 -14.32
N CYS A 430 -18.42 -3.18 -13.30
CA CYS A 430 -19.69 -2.52 -13.47
C CYS A 430 -19.60 -1.23 -14.30
N SER A 431 -18.55 -0.44 -14.11
CA SER A 431 -18.31 0.79 -14.87
C SER A 431 -17.99 0.55 -16.34
N GLU A 432 -17.21 -0.48 -16.63
CA GLU A 432 -16.85 -0.89 -17.99
C GLU A 432 -18.07 -1.42 -18.76
N ASN A 433 -18.86 -2.28 -18.16
CA ASN A 433 -20.10 -2.80 -18.74
C ASN A 433 -21.11 -1.68 -19.06
N THR A 434 -21.19 -0.66 -18.18
CA THR A 434 -22.08 0.49 -18.42
C THR A 434 -21.60 1.31 -19.62
N LYS A 435 -20.29 1.53 -19.78
CA LYS A 435 -19.71 2.25 -20.93
C LYS A 435 -19.91 1.49 -22.24
N GLN A 436 -19.72 0.17 -22.24
CA GLN A 436 -19.97 -0.67 -23.42
C GLN A 436 -21.45 -0.65 -23.84
N GLY A 437 -22.36 -0.83 -22.91
CA GLY A 437 -23.79 -0.76 -23.19
C GLY A 437 -24.28 0.61 -23.69
N MET A 438 -23.61 1.72 -23.28
CA MET A 438 -23.87 3.06 -23.81
C MET A 438 -23.30 3.24 -25.24
N SER A 439 -22.13 2.67 -25.53
CA SER A 439 -21.53 2.74 -26.87
C SER A 439 -22.33 1.93 -27.90
N GLU A 440 -22.82 0.75 -27.52
CA GLU A 440 -23.69 -0.08 -28.38
C GLU A 440 -25.06 0.58 -28.65
N LYS A 441 -25.63 1.25 -27.64
CA LYS A 441 -26.89 2.02 -27.84
C LYS A 441 -26.68 3.22 -28.76
N LYS A 442 -25.53 3.93 -28.66
CA LYS A 442 -25.19 5.02 -29.59
C LYS A 442 -24.96 4.50 -31.01
N ALA A 443 -24.25 3.38 -31.19
CA ALA A 443 -24.03 2.78 -32.50
C ALA A 443 -25.35 2.33 -33.17
N LYS A 444 -26.31 1.79 -32.39
CA LYS A 444 -27.64 1.42 -32.91
C LYS A 444 -28.54 2.61 -33.22
N SER A 445 -28.38 3.76 -32.54
CA SER A 445 -29.15 4.98 -32.80
C SER A 445 -28.67 5.76 -34.04
N THR A 446 -27.43 5.53 -34.49
CA THR A 446 -26.86 6.15 -35.70
C THR A 446 -27.01 5.30 -36.96
N SER A 447 -27.54 4.07 -36.84
CA SER A 447 -27.72 3.12 -37.94
C SER A 447 -29.16 2.96 -38.42
N ASN A 448 -30.09 3.81 -38.00
CA ASN A 448 -31.42 3.89 -38.61
C ASN A 448 -31.50 5.11 -39.55
N PRO A 449 -31.71 4.88 -40.89
CA PRO A 449 -31.81 5.95 -41.88
C PRO A 449 -33.09 6.76 -41.74
#